data_d026c70ac516410831d10d40eeba2fe5
#
_entry.id   d026c70ac516410831d10d40eeba2fe5
#
_cell.length_a   1.000
_cell.length_b   1.000
_cell.length_c   1.000
_cell.angle_alpha   90.00
_cell.angle_beta   90.00
_cell.angle_gamma   90.00
#
_symmetry.space_group_name_H-M   'P 1'
#
loop_
_entity.id
_entity.type
_entity.pdbx_description
1 polymer ?
#
loop_
_entity_poly.entity_id
_entity_poly.type
_entity_poly.pdbx_seq_one_letter_code
_entity_poly.pdbx_strand_id
1 'polypeptide(L)'
;DDNNFYNRSSGYLLSQLIAAAGLVLSFSILLQYKKRLEKRVFWSSVLYFILPCISTVVVIFYYGISFQTISVVASTQIMFAVDMVEMDRSLARSRQEVERTKYEAEHDLLTGMYNKTAGMQRIREYIDNMTDEDSASLVFVDIDDFKSVNDTYGHAVGDKVIIAIAETLQKLCH
;
A
#
# COMPACT_ATOMS: atom_id res chain seq x y z
N ASP A 1 35.64 -38.17 -36.29
CA ASP A 1 34.17 -38.17 -36.55
C ASP A 1 33.57 -36.92 -36.02
N ASP A 2 33.60 -35.86 -36.86
CA ASP A 2 33.32 -34.47 -36.48
C ASP A 2 31.85 -34.07 -36.65
N ASN A 3 30.91 -34.97 -36.37
CA ASN A 3 29.50 -34.63 -36.44
C ASN A 3 28.80 -34.96 -35.14
N ASN A 4 28.96 -34.06 -34.15
CA ASN A 4 28.21 -34.07 -32.90
C ASN A 4 26.76 -33.63 -33.16
N PHE A 5 26.00 -34.39 -33.96
CA PHE A 5 24.59 -34.20 -34.12
C PHE A 5 23.88 -34.72 -32.87
N TYR A 6 23.48 -33.81 -32.01
CA TYR A 6 22.62 -34.12 -30.88
C TYR A 6 21.27 -34.64 -31.37
N ASN A 7 21.11 -35.95 -31.40
CA ASN A 7 19.83 -36.60 -31.74
C ASN A 7 18.84 -36.32 -30.61
N ARG A 8 17.87 -35.46 -30.89
CA ARG A 8 16.76 -35.19 -29.95
C ARG A 8 16.01 -36.48 -29.70
N SER A 9 15.99 -36.94 -28.45
CA SER A 9 15.16 -38.08 -28.01
C SER A 9 13.67 -37.77 -28.28
N SER A 10 12.88 -38.80 -28.61
CA SER A 10 11.41 -38.68 -28.81
C SER A 10 10.68 -38.03 -27.63
N GLY A 11 11.23 -38.13 -26.43
CA GLY A 11 10.72 -37.44 -25.21
C GLY A 11 10.88 -35.93 -25.21
N TYR A 12 11.78 -35.35 -26.04
CA TYR A 12 11.97 -33.90 -26.09
C TYR A 12 10.71 -33.16 -26.55
N LEU A 13 10.05 -33.62 -27.61
CA LEU A 13 8.81 -33.02 -28.11
C LEU A 13 7.69 -33.08 -27.07
N LEU A 14 7.57 -34.18 -26.35
CA LEU A 14 6.56 -34.32 -25.29
C LEU A 14 6.81 -33.32 -24.14
N SER A 15 8.05 -33.14 -23.72
CA SER A 15 8.40 -32.18 -22.68
C SER A 15 8.09 -30.74 -23.08
N GLN A 16 8.31 -30.37 -24.34
CA GLN A 16 7.99 -29.04 -24.87
C GLN A 16 6.48 -28.79 -24.95
N LEU A 17 5.70 -29.79 -25.33
CA LEU A 17 4.23 -29.71 -25.37
C LEU A 17 3.62 -29.52 -23.98
N ILE A 18 4.13 -30.22 -22.97
CA ILE A 18 3.68 -30.05 -21.58
C ILE A 18 3.98 -28.61 -21.08
N ALA A 19 5.18 -28.12 -21.35
CA ALA A 19 5.56 -26.74 -20.96
C ALA A 19 4.69 -25.70 -21.67
N ALA A 20 4.43 -25.86 -22.97
CA ALA A 20 3.57 -24.97 -23.74
C ALA A 20 2.11 -25.00 -23.24
N ALA A 21 1.58 -26.17 -22.91
CA ALA A 21 0.23 -26.30 -22.33
C ALA A 21 0.11 -25.57 -20.98
N GLY A 22 1.12 -25.66 -20.13
CA GLY A 22 1.19 -24.92 -18.86
C GLY A 22 1.18 -23.40 -19.05
N LEU A 23 1.93 -22.89 -20.04
CA LEU A 23 1.94 -21.46 -20.38
C LEU A 23 0.57 -21.00 -20.89
N VAL A 24 -0.08 -21.75 -21.78
CA VAL A 24 -1.41 -21.41 -22.31
C VAL A 24 -2.46 -21.37 -21.19
N LEU A 25 -2.45 -22.36 -20.30
CA LEU A 25 -3.35 -22.40 -19.14
C LEU A 25 -3.16 -21.18 -18.23
N SER A 26 -1.92 -20.88 -17.87
CA SER A 26 -1.60 -19.73 -17.01
C SER A 26 -1.98 -18.41 -17.66
N PHE A 27 -1.74 -18.23 -18.95
CA PHE A 27 -2.15 -17.05 -19.71
C PHE A 27 -3.68 -16.91 -19.79
N SER A 28 -4.40 -18.00 -19.96
CA SER A 28 -5.87 -18.02 -19.94
C SER A 28 -6.43 -17.53 -18.60
N ILE A 29 -5.84 -17.98 -17.48
CA ILE A 29 -6.21 -17.54 -16.14
C ILE A 29 -5.94 -16.03 -16.00
N LEU A 30 -4.79 -15.54 -16.44
CA LEU A 30 -4.45 -14.13 -16.42
C LEU A 30 -5.49 -13.26 -17.15
N LEU A 31 -5.96 -13.72 -18.32
CA LEU A 31 -6.98 -13.00 -19.09
C LEU A 31 -8.34 -12.97 -18.38
N GLN A 32 -8.72 -14.05 -17.69
CA GLN A 32 -9.96 -14.09 -16.90
C GLN A 32 -9.96 -13.07 -15.77
N TYR A 33 -8.82 -12.88 -15.11
CA TYR A 33 -8.68 -11.93 -13.99
C TYR A 33 -8.26 -10.53 -14.39
N LYS A 34 -8.10 -10.22 -15.69
CA LYS A 34 -7.66 -8.91 -16.22
C LYS A 34 -8.37 -7.71 -15.60
N LYS A 35 -9.69 -7.81 -15.36
CA LYS A 35 -10.51 -6.72 -14.80
C LYS A 35 -10.28 -6.47 -13.31
N ARG A 36 -9.72 -7.46 -12.59
CA ARG A 36 -9.45 -7.38 -11.14
C ARG A 36 -8.00 -7.02 -10.83
N LEU A 37 -7.11 -7.12 -11.81
CA LEU A 37 -5.70 -6.83 -11.65
C LEU A 37 -5.41 -5.37 -11.98
N GLU A 38 -4.53 -4.75 -11.22
CA GLU A 38 -3.98 -3.44 -11.57
C GLU A 38 -3.22 -3.53 -12.91
N LYS A 39 -3.28 -2.45 -13.70
CA LYS A 39 -2.67 -2.41 -15.03
C LYS A 39 -1.19 -2.80 -15.03
N ARG A 40 -0.45 -2.45 -13.97
CA ARG A 40 0.99 -2.75 -13.86
C ARG A 40 1.24 -4.23 -13.65
N VAL A 41 0.53 -4.85 -12.71
CA VAL A 41 0.61 -6.28 -12.42
C VAL A 41 0.20 -7.09 -13.64
N PHE A 42 -0.84 -6.65 -14.35
CA PHE A 42 -1.25 -7.28 -15.60
C PHE A 42 -0.13 -7.25 -16.66
N TRP A 43 0.49 -6.09 -16.90
CA TRP A 43 1.53 -5.98 -17.92
C TRP A 43 2.82 -6.70 -17.53
N SER A 44 3.23 -6.71 -16.25
CA SER A 44 4.37 -7.51 -15.79
C SER A 44 4.13 -9.01 -15.97
N SER A 45 2.91 -9.47 -15.68
CA SER A 45 2.51 -10.86 -15.91
C SER A 45 2.49 -11.21 -17.40
N VAL A 46 2.02 -10.32 -18.27
CA VAL A 46 2.08 -10.51 -19.72
C VAL A 46 3.53 -10.63 -20.20
N LEU A 47 4.44 -9.78 -19.70
CA LEU A 47 5.86 -9.84 -20.04
C LEU A 47 6.49 -11.15 -19.60
N TYR A 48 6.09 -11.70 -18.44
CA TYR A 48 6.51 -13.03 -17.98
C TYR A 48 6.22 -14.15 -18.99
N PHE A 49 5.11 -14.06 -19.73
CA PHE A 49 4.77 -15.05 -20.77
C PHE A 49 5.44 -14.76 -22.11
N ILE A 50 5.56 -13.50 -22.50
CA ILE A 50 6.11 -13.10 -23.81
C ILE A 50 7.61 -13.44 -23.91
N LEU A 51 8.41 -13.18 -22.89
CA LEU A 51 9.85 -13.41 -22.90
C LEU A 51 10.25 -14.88 -23.15
N PRO A 52 9.68 -15.88 -22.46
CA PRO A 52 9.94 -17.28 -22.74
C PRO A 52 9.45 -17.73 -24.14
N CYS A 53 8.34 -17.17 -24.62
CA CYS A 53 7.84 -17.47 -25.97
C CYS A 53 8.82 -17.00 -27.06
N ILE A 54 9.33 -15.77 -26.95
CA ILE A 54 10.34 -15.23 -27.86
C ILE A 54 11.61 -16.09 -27.80
N SER A 55 12.06 -16.42 -26.59
CA SER A 55 13.22 -17.27 -26.38
C SER A 55 13.09 -18.63 -27.03
N THR A 56 11.91 -19.26 -26.95
CA THR A 56 11.62 -20.55 -27.59
C THR A 56 11.74 -20.45 -29.11
N VAL A 57 11.23 -19.38 -29.71
CA VAL A 57 11.37 -19.14 -31.17
C VAL A 57 12.84 -18.98 -31.57
N VAL A 58 13.60 -18.20 -30.80
CA VAL A 58 15.03 -17.99 -31.07
C VAL A 58 15.81 -19.30 -31.00
N VAL A 59 15.54 -20.18 -30.02
CA VAL A 59 16.20 -21.49 -29.88
C VAL A 59 15.92 -22.43 -31.05
N ILE A 60 14.80 -22.26 -31.75
CA ILE A 60 14.53 -23.05 -32.97
C ILE A 60 15.52 -22.73 -34.09
N PHE A 61 15.95 -21.47 -34.21
CA PHE A 61 16.84 -20.99 -35.27
C PHE A 61 18.32 -21.00 -34.90
N TYR A 62 18.64 -20.84 -33.59
CA TYR A 62 20.01 -20.76 -33.11
C TYR A 62 20.32 -21.92 -32.16
N TYR A 63 21.06 -22.91 -32.66
CA TYR A 63 21.49 -24.07 -31.87
C TYR A 63 22.63 -23.70 -30.89
N GLY A 64 22.51 -24.17 -29.65
CA GLY A 64 23.66 -24.26 -28.72
C GLY A 64 23.64 -23.36 -27.49
N ILE A 65 22.70 -22.39 -27.36
CA ILE A 65 22.61 -21.53 -26.17
C ILE A 65 21.25 -21.69 -25.49
N SER A 66 21.26 -22.00 -24.20
CA SER A 66 20.02 -22.13 -23.38
C SER A 66 19.38 -20.78 -23.04
N PHE A 67 19.00 -20.00 -24.07
CA PHE A 67 18.28 -18.72 -23.87
C PHE A 67 16.96 -18.90 -23.13
N GLN A 68 16.34 -20.07 -23.19
CA GLN A 68 15.06 -20.34 -22.54
C GLN A 68 15.15 -20.24 -21.02
N THR A 69 16.19 -20.83 -20.42
CA THR A 69 16.40 -20.76 -18.97
C THR A 69 16.65 -19.33 -18.52
N ILE A 70 17.50 -18.59 -19.26
CA ILE A 70 17.81 -17.19 -18.95
C ILE A 70 16.55 -16.32 -19.03
N SER A 71 15.72 -16.51 -20.06
CA SER A 71 14.50 -15.72 -20.24
C SER A 71 13.45 -16.00 -19.16
N VAL A 72 13.29 -17.26 -18.73
CA VAL A 72 12.41 -17.63 -17.63
C VAL A 72 12.90 -17.01 -16.31
N VAL A 73 14.19 -17.11 -16.01
CA VAL A 73 14.75 -16.51 -14.80
C VAL A 73 14.59 -14.98 -14.81
N ALA A 74 14.93 -14.34 -15.93
CA ALA A 74 14.80 -12.88 -16.04
C ALA A 74 13.32 -12.42 -15.89
N SER A 75 12.38 -13.09 -16.54
CA SER A 75 10.96 -12.75 -16.44
C SER A 75 10.40 -12.98 -15.04
N THR A 76 10.84 -14.04 -14.36
CA THR A 76 10.44 -14.30 -12.96
C THR A 76 10.97 -13.23 -12.01
N GLN A 77 12.23 -12.79 -12.20
CA GLN A 77 12.81 -11.71 -11.40
C GLN A 77 12.08 -10.38 -11.61
N ILE A 78 11.75 -10.03 -12.86
CA ILE A 78 11.01 -8.81 -13.18
C ILE A 78 9.61 -8.86 -12.54
N MET A 79 8.90 -9.98 -12.66
CA MET A 79 7.60 -10.18 -12.04
C MET A 79 7.69 -10.02 -10.51
N PHE A 80 8.62 -10.71 -9.86
CA PHE A 80 8.84 -10.61 -8.43
C PHE A 80 9.14 -9.17 -7.98
N ALA A 81 10.00 -8.45 -8.72
CA ALA A 81 10.32 -7.06 -8.40
C ALA A 81 9.09 -6.14 -8.51
N VAL A 82 8.24 -6.33 -9.52
CA VAL A 82 7.01 -5.55 -9.68
C VAL A 82 6.02 -5.85 -8.56
N ASP A 83 5.83 -7.13 -8.22
CA ASP A 83 4.92 -7.55 -7.15
C ASP A 83 5.40 -7.04 -5.78
N MET A 84 6.71 -7.03 -5.53
CA MET A 84 7.29 -6.50 -4.30
C MET A 84 7.07 -4.99 -4.16
N VAL A 85 7.29 -4.22 -5.23
CA VAL A 85 7.02 -2.77 -5.24
C VAL A 85 5.52 -2.48 -5.03
N GLU A 86 4.63 -3.28 -5.61
CA GLU A 86 3.18 -3.08 -5.43
C GLU A 86 2.73 -3.44 -4.01
N MET A 87 3.31 -4.49 -3.43
CA MET A 87 3.06 -4.88 -2.04
C MET A 87 3.52 -3.79 -1.06
N ASP A 88 4.71 -3.22 -1.26
CA ASP A 88 5.20 -2.11 -0.44
C ASP A 88 4.28 -0.88 -0.52
N ARG A 89 3.80 -0.55 -1.72
CA ARG A 89 2.85 0.56 -1.91
C ARG A 89 1.50 0.30 -1.25
N SER A 90 0.99 -0.92 -1.37
CA SER A 90 -0.26 -1.32 -0.73
C SER A 90 -0.15 -1.23 0.79
N LEU A 91 0.96 -1.71 1.34
CA LEU A 91 1.25 -1.63 2.77
C LEU A 91 1.36 -0.17 3.26
N ALA A 92 2.05 0.67 2.49
CA ALA A 92 2.18 2.09 2.82
C ALA A 92 0.82 2.81 2.82
N ARG A 93 -0.03 2.54 1.82
CA ARG A 93 -1.41 3.08 1.77
C ARG A 93 -2.24 2.61 2.96
N SER A 94 -2.21 1.32 3.27
CA SER A 94 -2.96 0.76 4.40
C SER A 94 -2.51 1.36 5.74
N ARG A 95 -1.19 1.55 5.94
CA ARG A 95 -0.67 2.23 7.13
C ARG A 95 -1.16 3.66 7.23
N GLN A 96 -1.11 4.41 6.13
CA GLN A 96 -1.58 5.80 6.09
C GLN A 96 -3.08 5.90 6.40
N GLU A 97 -3.89 4.98 5.90
CA GLU A 97 -5.33 4.92 6.17
C GLU A 97 -5.62 4.61 7.65
N VAL A 98 -4.89 3.67 8.25
CA VAL A 98 -4.99 3.34 9.68
C VAL A 98 -4.60 4.55 10.53
N GLU A 99 -3.48 5.20 10.25
CA GLU A 99 -3.03 6.40 10.97
C GLU A 99 -4.06 7.54 10.86
N ARG A 100 -4.59 7.75 9.65
CA ARG A 100 -5.64 8.75 9.43
C ARG A 100 -6.89 8.45 10.24
N THR A 101 -7.38 7.20 10.18
CA THR A 101 -8.58 6.78 10.91
C THR A 101 -8.37 6.91 12.42
N LYS A 102 -7.18 6.57 12.91
CA LYS A 102 -6.82 6.75 14.32
C LYS A 102 -6.82 8.23 14.70
N TYR A 103 -6.20 9.08 13.89
CA TYR A 103 -6.19 10.51 14.12
C TYR A 103 -7.61 11.10 14.17
N GLU A 104 -8.48 10.76 13.21
CA GLU A 104 -9.88 11.20 13.16
C GLU A 104 -10.71 10.68 14.36
N ALA A 105 -10.36 9.49 14.88
CA ALA A 105 -11.02 8.94 16.07
C ALA A 105 -10.59 9.61 17.39
N GLU A 106 -9.38 10.15 17.44
CA GLU A 106 -8.81 10.75 18.66
C GLU A 106 -8.91 12.28 18.68
N HIS A 107 -9.04 12.95 17.53
CA HIS A 107 -8.97 14.40 17.42
C HIS A 107 -10.25 15.02 16.92
N ASP A 108 -10.51 16.26 17.32
CA ASP A 108 -11.49 17.14 16.71
C ASP A 108 -10.95 17.71 15.40
N LEU A 109 -11.69 17.50 14.30
CA LEU A 109 -11.21 17.86 12.97
C LEU A 109 -11.13 19.36 12.70
N LEU A 110 -11.86 20.16 13.49
CA LEU A 110 -11.83 21.62 13.37
C LEU A 110 -10.57 22.22 14.01
N THR A 111 -10.24 21.76 15.19
CA THR A 111 -9.18 22.35 16.03
C THR A 111 -7.87 21.57 16.02
N GLY A 112 -7.91 20.28 15.63
CA GLY A 112 -6.78 19.35 15.73
C GLY A 112 -6.45 18.93 17.18
N MET A 113 -7.19 19.42 18.18
CA MET A 113 -7.04 18.99 19.58
C MET A 113 -7.64 17.61 19.81
N TYR A 114 -7.30 16.96 20.92
CA TYR A 114 -7.97 15.71 21.29
C TYR A 114 -9.48 15.96 21.45
N ASN A 115 -10.27 15.07 20.88
CA ASN A 115 -11.71 15.10 21.13
C ASN A 115 -12.02 14.70 22.58
N LYS A 116 -13.27 14.89 23.01
CA LYS A 116 -13.70 14.61 24.38
C LYS A 116 -13.31 13.22 24.86
N THR A 117 -13.49 12.20 24.01
CA THR A 117 -13.23 10.80 24.39
C THR A 117 -11.74 10.53 24.61
N ALA A 118 -10.93 10.91 23.66
CA ALA A 118 -9.47 10.73 23.73
C ALA A 118 -8.85 11.62 24.85
N GLY A 119 -9.33 12.85 25.01
CA GLY A 119 -8.89 13.73 26.08
C GLY A 119 -9.17 13.15 27.47
N MET A 120 -10.40 12.65 27.67
CA MET A 120 -10.76 12.02 28.96
C MET A 120 -9.96 10.74 29.24
N GLN A 121 -9.66 9.95 28.20
CA GLN A 121 -8.82 8.77 28.35
C GLN A 121 -7.39 9.17 28.77
N ARG A 122 -6.79 10.16 28.13
CA ARG A 122 -5.44 10.65 28.47
C ARG A 122 -5.35 11.23 29.87
N ILE A 123 -6.39 11.94 30.30
CA ILE A 123 -6.47 12.46 31.68
C ILE A 123 -6.48 11.27 32.67
N ARG A 124 -7.26 10.23 32.43
CA ARG A 124 -7.27 9.04 33.30
C ARG A 124 -5.92 8.36 33.32
N GLU A 125 -5.33 8.09 32.17
CA GLU A 125 -3.99 7.49 32.05
C GLU A 125 -2.94 8.31 32.79
N TYR A 126 -3.02 9.65 32.73
CA TYR A 126 -2.13 10.55 33.47
C TYR A 126 -2.31 10.40 34.98
N ILE A 127 -3.57 10.43 35.46
CA ILE A 127 -3.90 10.31 36.90
C ILE A 127 -3.48 8.92 37.43
N ASP A 128 -3.74 7.86 36.66
CA ASP A 128 -3.39 6.48 37.07
C ASP A 128 -1.86 6.27 37.19
N ASN A 129 -1.07 7.06 36.48
CA ASN A 129 0.40 7.00 36.52
C ASN A 129 1.03 8.03 37.50
N MET A 130 0.24 8.88 38.17
CA MET A 130 0.74 9.85 39.13
C MET A 130 1.24 9.17 40.41
N THR A 131 2.32 9.67 40.94
CA THR A 131 2.85 9.30 42.25
C THR A 131 2.40 10.30 43.32
N ASP A 132 2.60 9.98 44.59
CA ASP A 132 2.23 10.87 45.72
C ASP A 132 2.98 12.22 45.71
N GLU A 133 4.07 12.32 44.95
CA GLU A 133 4.86 13.55 44.81
C GLU A 133 4.40 14.45 43.64
N ASP A 134 3.55 13.91 42.75
CA ASP A 134 3.05 14.62 41.58
C ASP A 134 1.82 15.47 41.93
N SER A 135 1.66 16.59 41.22
CA SER A 135 0.46 17.41 41.28
C SER A 135 0.02 17.82 39.88
N ALA A 136 -1.29 17.81 39.66
CA ALA A 136 -1.87 18.27 38.38
C ALA A 136 -3.05 19.18 38.66
N SER A 137 -3.29 20.11 37.74
CA SER A 137 -4.48 20.96 37.74
C SER A 137 -5.25 20.79 36.46
N LEU A 138 -6.57 20.62 36.55
CA LEU A 138 -7.47 20.57 35.42
C LEU A 138 -8.18 21.91 35.27
N VAL A 139 -8.06 22.54 34.11
CA VAL A 139 -8.69 23.81 33.79
C VAL A 139 -9.78 23.56 32.74
N PHE A 140 -11.00 24.04 33.03
CA PHE A 140 -12.08 24.08 32.06
C PHE A 140 -12.16 25.49 31.49
N VAL A 141 -12.25 25.57 30.16
CA VAL A 141 -12.38 26.84 29.43
C VAL A 141 -13.67 26.81 28.66
N ASP A 142 -14.46 27.86 28.76
CA ASP A 142 -15.71 28.03 27.97
C ASP A 142 -15.68 29.41 27.29
N ILE A 143 -16.37 29.56 26.19
CA ILE A 143 -16.44 30.80 25.42
C ILE A 143 -17.76 31.49 25.72
N ASP A 144 -17.69 32.59 26.44
CA ASP A 144 -18.85 33.38 26.76
C ASP A 144 -19.56 33.90 25.51
N ASP A 145 -20.89 33.74 25.50
CA ASP A 145 -21.79 34.21 24.44
C ASP A 145 -21.42 33.80 23.02
N PHE A 146 -20.79 32.62 22.85
CA PHE A 146 -20.39 32.06 21.53
C PHE A 146 -21.54 32.00 20.55
N LYS A 147 -22.75 31.74 21.04
CA LYS A 147 -23.96 31.72 20.20
C LYS A 147 -24.17 33.08 19.52
N SER A 148 -23.97 34.18 20.21
CA SER A 148 -24.11 35.53 19.64
C SER A 148 -23.10 35.81 18.52
N VAL A 149 -21.89 35.27 18.64
CA VAL A 149 -20.88 35.30 17.56
C VAL A 149 -21.40 34.59 16.31
N ASN A 150 -21.93 33.38 16.46
CA ASN A 150 -22.49 32.64 15.35
C ASN A 150 -23.71 33.32 14.73
N ASP A 151 -24.62 33.82 15.55
CA ASP A 151 -25.84 34.48 15.09
C ASP A 151 -25.57 35.80 14.37
N THR A 152 -24.52 36.54 14.78
CA THR A 152 -24.15 37.84 14.20
C THR A 152 -23.25 37.72 12.98
N TYR A 153 -22.25 36.84 13.01
CA TYR A 153 -21.20 36.76 12.01
C TYR A 153 -21.19 35.47 11.20
N GLY A 154 -22.07 34.52 11.53
CA GLY A 154 -22.18 33.22 10.86
C GLY A 154 -21.19 32.19 11.39
N HIS A 155 -21.52 30.91 11.19
CA HIS A 155 -20.75 29.76 11.66
C HIS A 155 -19.29 29.75 11.18
N ALA A 156 -19.01 30.23 9.96
CA ALA A 156 -17.63 30.29 9.45
C ALA A 156 -16.72 31.24 10.25
N VAL A 157 -17.29 32.27 10.89
CA VAL A 157 -16.54 33.14 11.81
C VAL A 157 -16.41 32.49 13.17
N GLY A 158 -17.47 31.83 13.66
CA GLY A 158 -17.41 31.05 14.90
C GLY A 158 -16.34 29.96 14.86
N ASP A 159 -16.24 29.20 13.74
CA ASP A 159 -15.19 28.20 13.55
C ASP A 159 -13.78 28.81 13.66
N LYS A 160 -13.55 29.98 13.07
CA LYS A 160 -12.26 30.70 13.20
C LYS A 160 -11.95 31.12 14.64
N VAL A 161 -12.98 31.53 15.40
CA VAL A 161 -12.80 31.86 16.82
C VAL A 161 -12.39 30.63 17.62
N ILE A 162 -13.04 29.49 17.40
CA ILE A 162 -12.70 28.22 18.06
C ILE A 162 -11.25 27.82 17.71
N ILE A 163 -10.88 27.88 16.44
CA ILE A 163 -9.50 27.57 15.99
C ILE A 163 -8.48 28.48 16.66
N ALA A 164 -8.72 29.78 16.69
CA ALA A 164 -7.79 30.75 17.30
C ALA A 164 -7.61 30.51 18.80
N ILE A 165 -8.68 30.16 19.52
CA ILE A 165 -8.61 29.81 20.94
C ILE A 165 -7.82 28.50 21.11
N ALA A 166 -8.10 27.46 20.32
CA ALA A 166 -7.38 26.20 20.36
C ALA A 166 -5.86 26.39 20.14
N GLU A 167 -5.48 27.14 19.12
CA GLU A 167 -4.08 27.49 18.86
C GLU A 167 -3.42 28.25 20.01
N THR A 168 -4.16 29.14 20.65
CA THR A 168 -3.67 29.92 21.81
C THR A 168 -3.43 29.03 23.02
N LEU A 169 -4.38 28.13 23.31
CA LEU A 169 -4.26 27.17 24.40
C LEU A 169 -3.10 26.19 24.15
N GLN A 170 -2.92 25.69 22.93
CA GLN A 170 -1.79 24.84 22.58
C GLN A 170 -0.42 25.53 22.83
N LYS A 171 -0.34 26.84 22.58
CA LYS A 171 0.91 27.62 22.83
C LYS A 171 1.19 27.85 24.30
N LEU A 172 0.15 27.88 25.15
CA LEU A 172 0.26 28.12 26.57
C LEU A 172 0.53 26.87 27.40
N CYS A 173 0.11 25.72 26.91
CA CYS A 173 0.17 24.42 27.61
C CYS A 173 1.34 23.55 27.15
N HIS A 174 2.52 24.14 26.99
CA HIS A 174 3.77 23.40 26.71
C HIS A 174 4.55 23.14 27.97
#